data_8ab60e594a70f8c7a935abbf1e6bdeb7
#
_entry.id   8ab60e594a70f8c7a935abbf1e6bdeb7
#
_cell.length_a   1.000
_cell.length_b   1.000
_cell.length_c   1.000
_cell.angle_alpha   90.00
_cell.angle_beta   90.00
_cell.angle_gamma   90.00
#
_symmetry.space_group_name_H-M   'P 1'
#
loop_
_entity.id
_entity.type
_entity.pdbx_description
1 polymer ?
#
loop_
_entity_poly.entity_id
_entity_poly.type
_entity_poly.pdbx_seq_one_letter_code
_entity_poly.pdbx_strand_id
1 'polypeptide(L)'
;ALFASPETLREVLSFSDGARNYLKQAPDPLPAELFAGLGAVRVEKNVLGIDLDGEILRRDVPQTVVNFCDHRLVFLTDNEQDTRRELMRRAADYLIETALQRLTTSRVQKTQLEQQQRKLLQQKANLMKMAHVGLGDLAGPAASEPVDLNALEQQIQEIETELGELRADSATLDQHLAKVAATLSEPEKYLRME
;
A
#
# COMPACT_ATOMS: atom_id res chain seq x y z
N ALA A 1 -30.07 3.54 2.85
CA ALA A 1 -30.01 4.97 3.06
C ALA A 1 -29.59 5.26 4.50
N LEU A 2 -28.37 5.75 4.65
CA LEU A 2 -27.70 5.93 5.95
C LEU A 2 -27.88 7.33 6.55
N PHE A 3 -28.87 8.11 6.14
CA PHE A 3 -28.90 9.51 6.49
C PHE A 3 -30.11 9.86 7.33
N ALA A 4 -29.87 9.90 8.63
CA ALA A 4 -30.93 10.09 9.58
C ALA A 4 -31.07 11.52 10.10
N SER A 5 -30.08 12.39 10.04
CA SER A 5 -30.27 13.73 10.60
C SER A 5 -29.70 14.84 9.71
N PRO A 6 -30.44 15.98 9.58
CA PRO A 6 -29.95 17.17 8.89
C PRO A 6 -28.69 17.78 9.48
N GLU A 7 -28.42 17.52 10.76
CA GLU A 7 -27.22 18.02 11.44
C GLU A 7 -25.97 17.28 11.00
N THR A 8 -26.02 15.93 10.94
CA THR A 8 -24.93 15.10 10.41
C THR A 8 -24.62 15.45 8.96
N LEU A 9 -25.65 15.69 8.15
CA LEU A 9 -25.49 16.09 6.76
C LEU A 9 -24.79 17.47 6.64
N ARG A 10 -25.16 18.42 7.47
CA ARG A 10 -24.52 19.75 7.52
C ARG A 10 -23.07 19.65 7.95
N GLU A 11 -22.76 18.80 8.91
CA GLU A 11 -21.41 18.58 9.40
C GLU A 11 -20.54 17.94 8.29
N VAL A 12 -21.03 16.87 7.64
CA VAL A 12 -20.35 16.22 6.52
C VAL A 12 -20.18 17.18 5.33
N LEU A 13 -21.18 17.98 4.99
CA LEU A 13 -21.10 18.99 3.95
C LEU A 13 -20.11 20.11 4.28
N SER A 14 -19.94 20.46 5.57
CA SER A 14 -19.02 21.53 5.99
C SER A 14 -17.55 21.16 5.79
N PHE A 15 -17.21 19.85 5.81
CA PHE A 15 -15.84 19.35 5.68
C PHE A 15 -15.41 19.06 4.23
N SER A 16 -16.33 19.08 3.28
CA SER A 16 -16.03 18.73 1.90
C SER A 16 -15.99 19.95 0.99
N ASP A 17 -14.80 20.27 0.48
CA ASP A 17 -14.64 21.31 -0.53
C ASP A 17 -15.39 20.97 -1.84
N GLY A 18 -15.52 19.67 -2.16
CA GLY A 18 -16.30 19.22 -3.31
C GLY A 18 -17.77 19.53 -3.18
N ALA A 19 -18.36 19.33 -2.00
CA ALA A 19 -19.75 19.69 -1.74
C ALA A 19 -19.98 21.21 -1.79
N ARG A 20 -19.07 21.98 -1.20
CA ARG A 20 -19.14 23.46 -1.26
C ARG A 20 -19.07 23.97 -2.70
N ASN A 21 -18.20 23.39 -3.51
CA ASN A 21 -18.05 23.77 -4.91
C ASN A 21 -19.28 23.40 -5.74
N TYR A 22 -19.85 22.21 -5.50
CA TYR A 22 -21.10 21.81 -6.13
C TYR A 22 -22.24 22.77 -5.78
N LEU A 23 -22.40 23.09 -4.48
CA LEU A 23 -23.46 23.99 -4.03
C LEU A 23 -23.33 25.42 -4.60
N LYS A 24 -22.11 25.87 -4.92
CA LYS A 24 -21.89 27.16 -5.61
C LYS A 24 -22.27 27.15 -7.08
N GLN A 25 -22.24 25.99 -7.72
CA GLN A 25 -22.49 25.78 -9.15
C GLN A 25 -23.86 25.13 -9.41
N ALA A 26 -24.54 24.72 -8.34
CA ALA A 26 -25.81 24.02 -8.45
C ALA A 26 -26.90 24.91 -9.05
N PRO A 27 -27.84 24.32 -9.81
CA PRO A 27 -28.99 25.07 -10.33
C PRO A 27 -29.87 25.59 -9.18
N ASP A 28 -30.53 26.69 -9.43
CA ASP A 28 -31.53 27.23 -8.53
C ASP A 28 -32.94 27.02 -9.16
N PRO A 29 -33.84 26.24 -8.54
CA PRO A 29 -33.75 25.63 -7.22
C PRO A 29 -32.84 24.37 -7.17
N LEU A 30 -32.29 24.09 -5.99
CA LEU A 30 -31.51 22.88 -5.72
C LEU A 30 -32.37 21.63 -6.00
N PRO A 31 -31.77 20.52 -6.50
CA PRO A 31 -32.46 19.24 -6.63
C PRO A 31 -33.03 18.77 -5.29
N ALA A 32 -34.18 18.09 -5.35
CA ALA A 32 -34.85 17.57 -4.15
C ALA A 32 -34.01 16.50 -3.42
N GLU A 33 -33.17 15.77 -4.17
CA GLU A 33 -32.31 14.71 -3.66
C GLU A 33 -30.90 14.90 -4.24
N LEU A 34 -29.92 14.63 -3.41
CA LEU A 34 -28.49 14.64 -3.79
C LEU A 34 -27.85 13.32 -3.36
N PHE A 35 -27.04 12.77 -4.24
CA PHE A 35 -26.33 11.51 -4.03
C PHE A 35 -24.83 11.77 -4.03
N ALA A 36 -24.11 11.12 -3.12
CA ALA A 36 -22.66 11.22 -3.04
C ALA A 36 -22.03 9.93 -2.52
N GLY A 37 -20.78 9.72 -2.86
CA GLY A 37 -19.95 8.73 -2.17
C GLY A 37 -19.41 9.30 -0.87
N LEU A 38 -19.54 8.56 0.23
CA LEU A 38 -18.94 8.89 1.51
C LEU A 38 -17.70 8.03 1.74
N GLY A 39 -16.52 8.64 1.75
CA GLY A 39 -15.28 8.01 2.17
C GLY A 39 -14.99 8.34 3.63
N ALA A 40 -14.50 7.36 4.38
CA ALA A 40 -14.01 7.55 5.74
C ALA A 40 -12.81 6.64 6.01
N VAL A 41 -11.94 7.07 6.91
CA VAL A 41 -10.82 6.26 7.38
C VAL A 41 -11.26 5.46 8.59
N ARG A 42 -11.20 4.13 8.49
CA ARG A 42 -11.46 3.22 9.60
C ARG A 42 -10.23 3.14 10.51
N VAL A 43 -10.40 3.46 11.77
CA VAL A 43 -9.37 3.37 12.81
C VAL A 43 -9.80 2.35 13.85
N GLU A 44 -9.01 1.31 14.05
CA GLU A 44 -9.23 0.30 15.07
C GLU A 44 -8.32 0.58 16.27
N LYS A 45 -8.90 0.54 17.47
CA LYS A 45 -8.17 0.66 18.73
C LYS A 45 -8.54 -0.49 19.64
N ASN A 46 -7.52 -1.17 20.15
CA ASN A 46 -7.71 -2.16 21.21
C ASN A 46 -7.78 -1.42 22.54
N VAL A 47 -8.86 -1.58 23.25
CA VAL A 47 -9.12 -1.00 24.57
C VAL A 47 -9.50 -2.10 25.57
N LEU A 48 -9.26 -1.84 26.81
CA LEU A 48 -9.78 -2.70 27.89
C LEU A 48 -11.16 -2.16 28.29
N GLY A 49 -12.16 -2.96 28.09
CA GLY A 49 -13.54 -2.62 28.36
C GLY A 49 -14.14 -3.45 29.48
N ILE A 50 -15.44 -3.32 29.63
CA ILE A 50 -16.24 -4.09 30.57
C ILE A 50 -17.21 -4.95 29.78
N ASP A 51 -17.28 -6.22 30.09
CA ASP A 51 -18.24 -7.17 29.50
C ASP A 51 -19.14 -7.79 30.55
N LEU A 52 -20.36 -8.14 30.15
CA LEU A 52 -21.34 -8.78 31.00
C LEU A 52 -21.50 -10.24 30.58
N ASP A 53 -21.01 -11.16 31.40
CA ASP A 53 -21.15 -12.60 31.18
C ASP A 53 -22.24 -13.13 32.14
N GLY A 54 -23.49 -13.13 31.66
CA GLY A 54 -24.66 -13.39 32.51
C GLY A 54 -24.88 -12.26 33.51
N GLU A 55 -24.82 -12.56 34.81
CA GLU A 55 -24.91 -11.57 35.91
C GLU A 55 -23.53 -11.09 36.42
N ILE A 56 -22.44 -11.62 35.85
CA ILE A 56 -21.09 -11.32 36.31
C ILE A 56 -20.47 -10.24 35.42
N LEU A 57 -20.10 -9.13 36.06
CA LEU A 57 -19.39 -8.04 35.40
C LEU A 57 -17.88 -8.37 35.32
N ARG A 58 -17.38 -8.62 34.12
CA ARG A 58 -15.94 -8.78 33.86
C ARG A 58 -15.32 -7.44 33.47
N ARG A 59 -14.25 -7.07 34.16
CA ARG A 59 -13.46 -5.87 33.85
C ARG A 59 -12.21 -6.27 33.07
N ASP A 60 -11.65 -5.31 32.39
CA ASP A 60 -10.38 -5.46 31.61
C ASP A 60 -10.48 -6.50 30.48
N VAL A 61 -11.66 -6.63 29.87
CA VAL A 61 -11.86 -7.50 28.72
C VAL A 61 -11.31 -6.80 27.47
N PRO A 62 -10.42 -7.43 26.69
CA PRO A 62 -9.93 -6.85 25.45
C PRO A 62 -11.09 -6.65 24.46
N GLN A 63 -11.27 -5.40 24.02
CA GLN A 63 -12.30 -5.02 23.05
C GLN A 63 -11.65 -4.22 21.91
N THR A 64 -12.13 -4.43 20.70
CA THR A 64 -11.72 -3.62 19.55
C THR A 64 -12.79 -2.58 19.26
N VAL A 65 -12.44 -1.32 19.45
CA VAL A 65 -13.31 -0.18 19.10
C VAL A 65 -12.96 0.26 17.70
N VAL A 66 -13.99 0.31 16.84
CA VAL A 66 -13.86 0.81 15.47
C VAL A 66 -14.42 2.23 15.43
N ASN A 67 -13.63 3.15 14.92
CA ASN A 67 -14.03 4.53 14.70
C ASN A 67 -13.81 4.90 13.24
N PHE A 68 -14.68 5.74 12.69
CA PHE A 68 -14.56 6.29 11.35
C PHE A 68 -14.23 7.77 11.45
N CYS A 69 -13.15 8.21 10.80
CA CYS A 69 -12.70 9.59 10.78
C CYS A 69 -12.37 10.03 9.34
N ASP A 70 -12.02 11.30 9.17
CA ASP A 70 -11.68 11.89 7.85
C ASP A 70 -12.76 11.67 6.78
N HIS A 71 -14.00 11.94 7.15
CA HIS A 71 -15.13 11.82 6.25
C HIS A 71 -14.96 12.75 5.03
N ARG A 72 -15.09 12.17 3.84
CA ARG A 72 -14.97 12.90 2.56
C ARG A 72 -16.17 12.58 1.70
N LEU A 73 -16.82 13.62 1.17
CA LEU A 73 -17.85 13.46 0.15
C LEU A 73 -17.23 13.60 -1.23
N VAL A 74 -17.54 12.64 -2.09
CA VAL A 74 -17.07 12.62 -3.47
C VAL A 74 -18.25 12.38 -4.42
N PHE A 75 -18.19 12.96 -5.61
CA PHE A 75 -19.18 12.76 -6.69
C PHE A 75 -20.60 13.10 -6.28
N LEU A 76 -20.79 14.33 -5.79
CA LEU A 76 -22.11 14.87 -5.48
C LEU A 76 -22.87 15.12 -6.81
N THR A 77 -23.96 14.42 -7.00
CA THR A 77 -24.85 14.55 -8.18
C THR A 77 -26.32 14.49 -7.75
N ASP A 78 -27.20 14.84 -8.65
CA ASP A 78 -28.66 14.72 -8.52
C ASP A 78 -29.17 13.32 -8.94
N ASN A 79 -28.30 12.44 -9.42
CA ASN A 79 -28.65 11.10 -9.90
C ASN A 79 -27.78 10.02 -9.24
N GLU A 80 -28.42 9.08 -8.56
CA GLU A 80 -27.75 7.95 -7.91
C GLU A 80 -26.92 7.11 -8.88
N GLN A 81 -27.43 6.86 -10.08
CA GLN A 81 -26.73 6.02 -11.06
C GLN A 81 -25.43 6.65 -11.55
N ASP A 82 -25.41 7.97 -11.71
CA ASP A 82 -24.21 8.69 -12.13
C ASP A 82 -23.16 8.70 -11.02
N THR A 83 -23.57 8.89 -9.76
CA THR A 83 -22.69 8.74 -8.61
C THR A 83 -22.11 7.33 -8.54
N ARG A 84 -22.92 6.28 -8.68
CA ARG A 84 -22.46 4.88 -8.67
C ARG A 84 -21.50 4.59 -9.82
N ARG A 85 -21.78 5.06 -11.02
CA ARG A 85 -20.92 4.88 -12.20
C ARG A 85 -19.55 5.53 -11.98
N GLU A 86 -19.53 6.74 -11.44
CA GLU A 86 -18.28 7.46 -11.16
C GLU A 86 -17.49 6.79 -10.04
N LEU A 87 -18.13 6.29 -8.99
CA LEU A 87 -17.46 5.50 -7.95
C LEU A 87 -16.86 4.21 -8.51
N MET A 88 -17.59 3.49 -9.34
CA MET A 88 -17.07 2.27 -10.00
C MET A 88 -15.88 2.59 -10.91
N ARG A 89 -15.96 3.69 -11.68
CA ARG A 89 -14.84 4.13 -12.53
C ARG A 89 -13.60 4.42 -11.70
N ARG A 90 -13.73 5.16 -10.61
CA ARG A 90 -12.62 5.47 -9.69
C ARG A 90 -12.06 4.24 -9.00
N ALA A 91 -12.92 3.31 -8.62
CA ALA A 91 -12.47 2.03 -8.06
C ALA A 91 -11.64 1.23 -9.09
N ALA A 92 -12.07 1.18 -10.34
CA ALA A 92 -11.32 0.54 -11.41
C ALA A 92 -9.98 1.25 -11.67
N ASP A 93 -9.97 2.58 -11.75
CA ASP A 93 -8.74 3.38 -11.92
C ASP A 93 -7.75 3.11 -10.78
N TYR A 94 -8.22 3.05 -9.53
CA TYR A 94 -7.39 2.73 -8.37
C TYR A 94 -6.79 1.32 -8.44
N LEU A 95 -7.58 0.32 -8.86
CA LEU A 95 -7.07 -1.05 -9.02
C LEU A 95 -6.01 -1.13 -10.11
N ILE A 96 -6.20 -0.42 -11.22
CA ILE A 96 -5.22 -0.33 -12.30
C ILE A 96 -3.92 0.33 -11.79
N GLU A 97 -4.04 1.45 -11.08
CA GLU A 97 -2.89 2.14 -10.48
C GLU A 97 -2.15 1.23 -9.50
N THR A 98 -2.88 0.51 -8.64
CA THR A 98 -2.31 -0.47 -7.70
C THR A 98 -1.57 -1.59 -8.44
N ALA A 99 -2.12 -2.12 -9.51
CA ALA A 99 -1.47 -3.14 -10.33
C ALA A 99 -0.18 -2.61 -10.97
N LEU A 100 -0.21 -1.40 -11.54
CA LEU A 100 0.97 -0.74 -12.13
C LEU A 100 2.04 -0.46 -11.07
N GLN A 101 1.66 -0.01 -9.89
CA GLN A 101 2.58 0.23 -8.79
C GLN A 101 3.29 -1.06 -8.37
N ARG A 102 2.57 -2.18 -8.27
CA ARG A 102 3.16 -3.49 -7.96
C ARG A 102 4.19 -3.94 -9.01
N LEU A 103 3.87 -3.76 -10.29
CA LEU A 103 4.82 -4.06 -11.38
C LEU A 103 6.06 -3.17 -11.31
N THR A 104 5.87 -1.87 -11.03
CA THR A 104 6.97 -0.92 -10.91
C THR A 104 7.88 -1.27 -9.72
N THR A 105 7.28 -1.60 -8.57
CA THR A 105 8.03 -2.01 -7.38
C THR A 105 8.88 -3.25 -7.65
N SER A 106 8.33 -4.26 -8.33
CA SER A 106 9.10 -5.46 -8.72
C SER A 106 10.29 -5.13 -9.63
N ARG A 107 10.12 -4.18 -10.57
CA ARG A 107 11.22 -3.73 -11.44
C ARG A 107 12.30 -2.98 -10.66
N VAL A 108 11.90 -2.08 -9.77
CA VAL A 108 12.85 -1.32 -8.92
C VAL A 108 13.64 -2.27 -8.03
N GLN A 109 12.97 -3.22 -7.38
CA GLN A 109 13.59 -4.22 -6.54
C GLN A 109 14.63 -5.04 -7.33
N LYS A 110 14.27 -5.53 -8.52
CA LYS A 110 15.20 -6.24 -9.40
C LYS A 110 16.44 -5.41 -9.73
N THR A 111 16.26 -4.14 -10.11
CA THR A 111 17.37 -3.24 -10.42
C THR A 111 18.27 -3.00 -9.22
N GLN A 112 17.69 -2.85 -8.02
CA GLN A 112 18.46 -2.68 -6.78
C GLN A 112 19.30 -3.92 -6.46
N LEU A 113 18.72 -5.11 -6.56
CA LEU A 113 19.42 -6.37 -6.33
C LEU A 113 20.57 -6.56 -7.36
N GLU A 114 20.35 -6.25 -8.62
CA GLU A 114 21.38 -6.31 -9.65
C GLU A 114 22.55 -5.33 -9.37
N GLN A 115 22.24 -4.15 -8.85
CA GLN A 115 23.28 -3.19 -8.43
C GLN A 115 24.05 -3.68 -7.20
N GLN A 116 23.36 -4.27 -6.22
CA GLN A 116 24.00 -4.85 -5.04
C GLN A 116 24.91 -6.01 -5.44
N GLN A 117 24.44 -6.93 -6.27
CA GLN A 117 25.24 -8.03 -6.80
C GLN A 117 26.53 -7.52 -7.46
N ARG A 118 26.41 -6.52 -8.34
CA ARG A 118 27.61 -5.94 -9.00
C ARG A 118 28.61 -5.36 -8.02
N LYS A 119 28.14 -4.67 -6.97
CA LYS A 119 29.01 -4.11 -5.92
C LYS A 119 29.73 -5.21 -5.15
N LEU A 120 29.02 -6.26 -4.74
CA LEU A 120 29.62 -7.39 -4.01
C LEU A 120 30.63 -8.16 -4.88
N LEU A 121 30.31 -8.39 -6.14
CA LEU A 121 31.26 -9.03 -7.09
C LEU A 121 32.52 -8.18 -7.27
N GLN A 122 32.39 -6.86 -7.35
CA GLN A 122 33.53 -5.95 -7.45
C GLN A 122 34.37 -5.97 -6.16
N GLN A 123 33.74 -6.01 -4.98
CA GLN A 123 34.44 -6.15 -3.70
C GLN A 123 35.19 -7.47 -3.62
N LYS A 124 34.52 -8.59 -4.00
CA LYS A 124 35.16 -9.91 -4.07
C LYS A 124 36.39 -9.89 -5.00
N ALA A 125 36.25 -9.32 -6.19
CA ALA A 125 37.36 -9.23 -7.14
C ALA A 125 38.55 -8.39 -6.60
N ASN A 126 38.26 -7.30 -5.91
CA ASN A 126 39.28 -6.46 -5.30
C ASN A 126 40.01 -7.19 -4.16
N LEU A 127 39.27 -7.90 -3.30
CA LEU A 127 39.85 -8.70 -2.23
C LEU A 127 40.73 -9.83 -2.77
N MET A 128 40.30 -10.53 -3.80
CA MET A 128 41.09 -11.56 -4.46
C MET A 128 42.38 -10.99 -5.10
N LYS A 129 42.31 -9.82 -5.71
CA LYS A 129 43.51 -9.15 -6.24
C LYS A 129 44.49 -8.77 -5.15
N MET A 130 44.02 -8.24 -4.02
CA MET A 130 44.86 -7.91 -2.86
C MET A 130 45.50 -9.14 -2.25
N ALA A 131 44.77 -10.23 -2.11
CA ALA A 131 45.31 -11.49 -1.65
C ALA A 131 46.37 -12.08 -2.58
N HIS A 132 46.17 -11.94 -3.90
CA HIS A 132 47.12 -12.47 -4.90
C HIS A 132 48.42 -11.66 -5.00
N VAL A 133 48.37 -10.35 -4.68
CA VAL A 133 49.54 -9.45 -4.75
C VAL A 133 50.39 -9.51 -3.46
N GLY A 134 49.97 -10.29 -2.44
CA GLY A 134 50.72 -10.42 -1.19
C GLY A 134 50.77 -9.14 -0.32
N LEU A 135 49.95 -8.14 -0.66
CA LEU A 135 49.86 -6.85 0.05
C LEU A 135 49.08 -6.93 1.39
N GLY A 136 48.45 -8.06 1.69
CA GLY A 136 47.74 -8.28 2.91
C GLY A 136 48.57 -8.16 4.20
N ASP A 137 49.89 -8.46 4.09
CA ASP A 137 50.85 -8.37 5.20
C ASP A 137 51.46 -6.99 5.43
N LEU A 138 51.30 -6.07 4.44
CA LEU A 138 51.85 -4.71 4.49
C LEU A 138 50.85 -3.66 4.97
N ALA A 139 49.57 -3.98 5.04
CA ALA A 139 48.57 -3.15 5.69
C ALA A 139 48.65 -3.34 7.20
N GLY A 140 49.26 -2.38 7.90
CA GLY A 140 49.41 -2.39 9.34
C GLY A 140 48.06 -2.51 10.08
N PRO A 141 48.03 -2.68 11.40
CA PRO A 141 46.87 -3.09 12.21
C PRO A 141 45.70 -2.10 12.27
N ALA A 142 45.69 -1.08 11.40
CA ALA A 142 44.63 -0.07 11.29
C ALA A 142 43.68 -0.24 10.10
N ALA A 143 43.87 -1.28 9.29
CA ALA A 143 43.05 -1.48 8.10
C ALA A 143 42.05 -2.61 8.34
N SER A 144 40.80 -2.20 8.60
CA SER A 144 39.53 -2.90 8.42
C SER A 144 39.47 -4.37 8.87
N GLU A 145 38.42 -4.67 9.63
CA GLU A 145 37.99 -6.04 9.99
C GLU A 145 38.22 -7.00 8.80
N PRO A 146 38.71 -8.22 9.05
CA PRO A 146 38.89 -9.20 7.99
C PRO A 146 37.54 -9.46 7.34
N VAL A 147 37.38 -8.92 6.14
CA VAL A 147 36.16 -9.18 5.35
C VAL A 147 36.13 -10.68 5.08
N ASP A 148 35.18 -11.37 5.69
CA ASP A 148 35.02 -12.79 5.52
C ASP A 148 34.54 -13.07 4.08
N LEU A 149 35.43 -13.65 3.28
CA LEU A 149 35.13 -14.04 1.90
C LEU A 149 33.94 -15.00 1.82
N ASN A 150 33.78 -15.87 2.83
CA ASN A 150 32.68 -16.82 2.88
C ASN A 150 31.34 -16.08 3.11
N ALA A 151 31.33 -15.07 3.99
CA ALA A 151 30.15 -14.25 4.20
C ALA A 151 29.76 -13.46 2.93
N LEU A 152 30.76 -12.97 2.19
CA LEU A 152 30.52 -12.27 0.92
C LEU A 152 29.95 -13.21 -0.16
N GLU A 153 30.47 -14.44 -0.22
CA GLU A 153 29.96 -15.47 -1.14
C GLU A 153 28.52 -15.86 -0.81
N GLN A 154 28.19 -16.03 0.47
CA GLN A 154 26.83 -16.30 0.90
C GLN A 154 25.86 -15.17 0.50
N GLN A 155 26.23 -13.91 0.72
CA GLN A 155 25.42 -12.77 0.32
C GLN A 155 25.19 -12.71 -1.21
N ILE A 156 26.22 -13.01 -2.00
CA ILE A 156 26.10 -13.08 -3.45
C ILE A 156 25.10 -14.18 -3.85
N GLN A 157 25.20 -15.34 -3.21
CA GLN A 157 24.33 -16.47 -3.52
C GLN A 157 22.87 -16.23 -3.11
N GLU A 158 22.64 -15.57 -1.98
CA GLU A 158 21.31 -15.14 -1.56
C GLU A 158 20.67 -14.18 -2.60
N ILE A 159 21.42 -13.16 -3.03
CA ILE A 159 20.97 -12.21 -4.06
C ILE A 159 20.71 -12.90 -5.40
N GLU A 160 21.54 -13.86 -5.78
CA GLU A 160 21.35 -14.65 -7.01
C GLU A 160 20.06 -15.48 -6.96
N THR A 161 19.74 -16.05 -5.81
CA THR A 161 18.51 -16.79 -5.60
C THR A 161 17.29 -15.86 -5.73
N GLU A 162 17.30 -14.73 -5.02
CA GLU A 162 16.22 -13.73 -5.10
C GLU A 162 16.05 -13.17 -6.52
N LEU A 163 17.16 -12.89 -7.22
CA LEU A 163 17.10 -12.44 -8.61
C LEU A 163 16.56 -13.53 -9.53
N GLY A 164 16.89 -14.80 -9.26
CA GLY A 164 16.34 -15.94 -9.98
C GLY A 164 14.82 -16.03 -9.87
N GLU A 165 14.30 -15.89 -8.67
CA GLU A 165 12.85 -15.86 -8.39
C GLU A 165 12.17 -14.67 -9.07
N LEU A 166 12.71 -13.46 -8.92
CA LEU A 166 12.16 -12.26 -9.56
C LEU A 166 12.21 -12.32 -11.09
N ARG A 167 13.24 -12.94 -11.66
CA ARG A 167 13.35 -13.15 -13.11
C ARG A 167 12.32 -14.17 -13.59
N ALA A 168 12.19 -15.30 -12.89
CA ALA A 168 11.18 -16.30 -13.19
C ALA A 168 9.78 -15.69 -13.14
N ASP A 169 9.51 -14.83 -12.14
CA ASP A 169 8.22 -14.20 -11.89
C ASP A 169 7.90 -13.02 -12.83
N SER A 170 8.86 -12.55 -13.63
CA SER A 170 8.72 -11.42 -14.56
C SER A 170 9.31 -11.67 -15.95
N ALA A 171 9.50 -12.94 -16.32
CA ALA A 171 10.21 -13.28 -17.56
C ALA A 171 9.37 -13.03 -18.81
N THR A 172 8.06 -13.15 -18.73
CA THR A 172 7.16 -13.07 -19.89
C THR A 172 6.07 -12.02 -19.70
N LEU A 173 5.54 -11.51 -20.81
CA LEU A 173 4.38 -10.62 -20.82
C LEU A 173 3.17 -11.28 -20.14
N ASP A 174 3.00 -12.58 -20.34
CA ASP A 174 1.89 -13.34 -19.75
C ASP A 174 1.93 -13.34 -18.22
N GLN A 175 3.13 -13.38 -17.62
CA GLN A 175 3.29 -13.28 -16.16
C GLN A 175 2.96 -11.87 -15.64
N HIS A 176 3.32 -10.83 -16.39
CA HIS A 176 2.89 -9.47 -16.05
C HIS A 176 1.37 -9.32 -16.14
N LEU A 177 0.76 -9.87 -17.21
CA LEU A 177 -0.69 -9.86 -17.36
C LEU A 177 -1.38 -10.68 -16.27
N ALA A 178 -0.82 -11.82 -15.87
CA ALA A 178 -1.34 -12.63 -14.76
C ALA A 178 -1.33 -11.86 -13.44
N LYS A 179 -0.27 -11.08 -13.14
CA LYS A 179 -0.22 -10.21 -11.94
C LYS A 179 -1.27 -9.11 -11.97
N VAL A 180 -1.47 -8.48 -13.13
CA VAL A 180 -2.52 -7.48 -13.31
C VAL A 180 -3.89 -8.13 -13.14
N ALA A 181 -4.12 -9.26 -13.82
CA ALA A 181 -5.37 -10.00 -13.73
C ALA A 181 -5.67 -10.44 -12.29
N ALA A 182 -4.68 -10.94 -11.54
CA ALA A 182 -4.84 -11.29 -10.13
C ALA A 182 -5.25 -10.08 -9.26
N THR A 183 -4.68 -8.90 -9.53
CA THR A 183 -5.05 -7.68 -8.80
C THR A 183 -6.48 -7.24 -9.11
N LEU A 184 -6.90 -7.36 -10.38
CA LEU A 184 -8.25 -6.99 -10.82
C LEU A 184 -9.31 -8.04 -10.44
N SER A 185 -8.93 -9.32 -10.32
CA SER A 185 -9.85 -10.41 -9.97
C SER A 185 -10.22 -10.44 -8.48
N GLU A 186 -9.37 -9.86 -7.63
CA GLU A 186 -9.55 -9.86 -6.17
C GLU A 186 -9.66 -8.44 -5.62
N PRO A 187 -10.66 -7.65 -6.08
CA PRO A 187 -10.79 -6.26 -5.68
C PRO A 187 -10.97 -6.09 -4.17
N GLU A 188 -11.56 -7.07 -3.50
CA GLU A 188 -11.82 -7.07 -2.06
C GLU A 188 -10.53 -6.97 -1.21
N LYS A 189 -9.38 -7.40 -1.76
CA LYS A 189 -8.09 -7.26 -1.09
C LYS A 189 -7.56 -5.83 -1.08
N TYR A 190 -7.98 -5.03 -2.06
CA TYR A 190 -7.46 -3.69 -2.31
C TYR A 190 -8.48 -2.58 -2.08
N LEU A 191 -9.76 -2.89 -2.26
CA LEU A 191 -10.88 -1.99 -2.06
C LEU A 191 -11.71 -2.49 -0.89
N ARG A 192 -11.87 -1.66 0.12
CA ARG A 192 -12.87 -1.88 1.17
C ARG A 192 -14.04 -0.94 0.89
N MET A 193 -15.13 -1.50 0.41
CA MET A 193 -16.43 -0.85 0.32
C MET A 193 -17.34 -1.53 1.35
N GLU A 194 -17.84 -0.77 2.29
CA GLU A 194 -18.86 -1.19 3.27
C GLU A 194 -20.18 -0.50 2.98
#